data_ce24468d655d71f8ac9682e432c946e7
#
_entry.id   ce24468d655d71f8ac9682e432c946e7
#
_cell.length_a   1.000
_cell.length_b   1.000
_cell.length_c   1.000
_cell.angle_alpha   90.00
_cell.angle_beta   90.00
_cell.angle_gamma   90.00
#
_symmetry.space_group_name_H-M   'P 1'
#
loop_
_entity.id
_entity.type
_entity.pdbx_description
1 polymer ?
#
loop_
_entity_poly.entity_id
_entity_poly.type
_entity_poly.pdbx_seq_one_letter_code
_entity_poly.pdbx_strand_id
1 'polypeptide(L)'
;LSSRKLGNVKGRIRYMTDEKKQENILDYYNTTNNDFWSMLAKESRERHRETKTGGKCCEARELIIGIPPISNISAKDICNTFKNRYGVECTCAIHYNKRDKIENKHCHLIFSEREKLSIPKVIEEKRALRTYYYDSKGHKCRKSEAVKVVKKGTVLQKGTTRYFSDKNEHFKSQKFIYECKEMILKELLKIDWSLRAEKQNKELSEKHIG
;
A
#
# COMPACT_ATOMS: atom_id res chain seq x y z
N LEU A 1 9.38 -4.45 -12.51
CA LEU A 1 8.64 -3.91 -11.38
C LEU A 1 7.34 -4.68 -11.18
N SER A 2 7.08 -5.16 -9.96
CA SER A 2 5.83 -5.82 -9.59
C SER A 2 5.23 -5.17 -8.35
N SER A 3 3.90 -5.25 -8.20
CA SER A 3 3.16 -4.67 -7.06
C SER A 3 2.30 -5.72 -6.39
N ARG A 4 2.25 -5.69 -5.05
CA ARG A 4 1.35 -6.55 -4.28
C ARG A 4 0.74 -5.85 -3.06
N LYS A 5 -0.44 -6.31 -2.63
CA LYS A 5 -1.11 -5.87 -1.41
C LYS A 5 -0.55 -6.62 -0.20
N LEU A 6 -0.35 -5.91 0.90
CA LEU A 6 0.09 -6.48 2.18
C LEU A 6 -1.05 -6.48 3.20
N GLY A 7 -1.36 -7.64 3.75
CA GLY A 7 -2.31 -7.81 4.86
C GLY A 7 -1.64 -7.86 6.24
N ASN A 8 -0.30 -7.83 6.28
CA ASN A 8 0.49 -7.76 7.50
C ASN A 8 1.77 -6.97 7.23
N VAL A 9 1.66 -5.64 7.23
CA VAL A 9 2.79 -4.75 6.92
C VAL A 9 3.94 -4.89 7.92
N LYS A 10 3.64 -4.99 9.21
CA LYS A 10 4.68 -5.14 10.26
C LYS A 10 5.49 -6.43 10.11
N GLY A 11 4.78 -7.54 9.88
CA GLY A 11 5.43 -8.83 9.66
C GLY A 11 6.30 -8.82 8.41
N ARG A 12 5.86 -8.11 7.35
CA ARG A 12 6.64 -7.99 6.13
C ARG A 12 7.87 -7.11 6.31
N ILE A 13 7.77 -5.95 6.98
CA ILE A 13 8.91 -5.08 7.30
C ILE A 13 9.93 -5.87 8.13
N ARG A 14 9.49 -6.53 9.21
CA ARG A 14 10.39 -7.36 10.04
C ARG A 14 11.10 -8.43 9.21
N TYR A 15 10.37 -9.12 8.33
CA TYR A 15 10.95 -10.17 7.51
C TYR A 15 12.04 -9.65 6.57
N MET A 16 11.82 -8.51 5.90
CA MET A 16 12.79 -7.98 4.94
C MET A 16 13.99 -7.25 5.58
N THR A 17 13.93 -6.98 6.90
CA THR A 17 15.00 -6.33 7.67
C THR A 17 15.65 -7.25 8.71
N ASP A 18 15.26 -8.51 8.78
CA ASP A 18 15.82 -9.50 9.70
C ASP A 18 17.09 -10.09 9.10
N GLU A 19 18.25 -9.63 9.57
CA GLU A 19 19.57 -10.06 9.12
C GLU A 19 19.78 -11.58 9.26
N LYS A 20 19.15 -12.22 10.26
CA LYS A 20 19.22 -13.67 10.45
C LYS A 20 18.48 -14.46 9.36
N LYS A 21 17.47 -13.85 8.74
CA LYS A 21 16.64 -14.47 7.70
C LYS A 21 16.97 -13.98 6.31
N GLN A 22 17.65 -12.84 6.21
CA GLN A 22 17.98 -12.17 4.96
C GLN A 22 19.46 -11.82 4.95
N GLU A 23 20.32 -12.83 4.75
CA GLU A 23 21.79 -12.70 4.74
C GLU A 23 22.32 -11.71 3.68
N ASN A 24 21.45 -11.26 2.78
CA ASN A 24 21.82 -10.46 1.61
C ASN A 24 21.22 -9.04 1.61
N ILE A 25 20.93 -8.48 2.78
CA ILE A 25 20.51 -7.08 2.89
C ILE A 25 21.74 -6.19 2.68
N LEU A 26 21.68 -5.33 1.67
CA LEU A 26 22.73 -4.33 1.39
C LEU A 26 22.46 -3.00 2.08
N ASP A 27 21.20 -2.58 2.10
CA ASP A 27 20.80 -1.26 2.62
C ASP A 27 19.34 -1.27 3.03
N TYR A 28 19.01 -0.43 4.00
CA TYR A 28 17.65 -0.27 4.52
C TYR A 28 17.40 1.16 4.95
N TYR A 29 16.23 1.69 4.58
CA TYR A 29 15.79 3.00 5.02
C TYR A 29 14.29 3.06 5.27
N ASN A 30 13.86 3.89 6.22
CA ASN A 30 12.47 4.08 6.59
C ASN A 30 12.20 5.58 6.77
N THR A 31 11.20 6.12 6.09
CA THR A 31 10.81 7.53 6.20
C THR A 31 10.02 7.85 7.47
N THR A 32 9.63 6.83 8.22
CA THR A 32 8.82 6.96 9.45
C THR A 32 9.23 5.90 10.48
N ASN A 33 8.52 5.77 11.59
CA ASN A 33 8.81 4.83 12.66
C ASN A 33 7.83 3.64 12.71
N ASN A 34 8.12 2.68 13.59
CA ASN A 34 7.29 1.49 13.77
C ASN A 34 5.87 1.78 14.29
N ASP A 35 5.70 2.90 15.01
CA ASP A 35 4.40 3.29 15.54
C ASP A 35 3.46 3.71 14.42
N PHE A 36 3.99 4.42 13.40
CA PHE A 36 3.23 4.74 12.21
C PHE A 36 2.65 3.48 11.55
N TRP A 37 3.48 2.46 11.29
CA TRP A 37 3.05 1.21 10.66
C TRP A 37 2.06 0.45 11.53
N SER A 38 2.21 0.52 12.86
CA SER A 38 1.29 -0.10 13.81
C SER A 38 -0.09 0.56 13.80
N MET A 39 -0.11 1.89 13.81
CA MET A 39 -1.35 2.69 13.74
C MET A 39 -2.04 2.49 12.38
N LEU A 40 -1.30 2.53 11.28
CA LEU A 40 -1.81 2.30 9.93
C LEU A 40 -2.47 0.92 9.80
N ALA A 41 -1.79 -0.12 10.27
CA ALA A 41 -2.30 -1.50 10.23
C ALA A 41 -3.57 -1.65 11.07
N LYS A 42 -3.60 -1.07 12.28
CA LYS A 42 -4.77 -1.10 13.16
C LYS A 42 -5.96 -0.43 12.50
N GLU A 43 -5.81 0.83 12.06
CA GLU A 43 -6.90 1.58 11.44
C GLU A 43 -7.36 0.97 10.12
N SER A 44 -6.44 0.43 9.31
CA SER A 44 -6.80 -0.26 8.06
C SER A 44 -7.67 -1.49 8.31
N ARG A 45 -7.38 -2.28 9.35
CA ARG A 45 -8.20 -3.43 9.75
C ARG A 45 -9.56 -3.02 10.30
N GLU A 46 -9.63 -1.96 11.09
CA GLU A 46 -10.89 -1.42 11.62
C GLU A 46 -11.80 -0.96 10.48
N ARG A 47 -11.28 -0.15 9.55
CA ARG A 47 -12.02 0.30 8.36
C ARG A 47 -12.48 -0.88 7.48
N HIS A 48 -11.63 -1.88 7.31
CA HIS A 48 -11.99 -3.07 6.53
C HIS A 48 -13.17 -3.85 7.15
N ARG A 49 -13.20 -3.98 8.48
CA ARG A 49 -14.34 -4.61 9.19
C ARG A 49 -15.64 -3.80 9.05
N GLU A 50 -15.53 -2.47 9.05
CA GLU A 50 -16.69 -1.57 8.93
C GLU A 50 -17.33 -1.66 7.54
N THR A 51 -16.52 -1.77 6.48
CA THR A 51 -17.04 -1.84 5.10
C THR A 51 -17.75 -3.15 4.80
N LYS A 52 -17.51 -4.20 5.59
CA LYS A 52 -18.05 -5.55 5.39
C LYS A 52 -17.84 -6.09 3.97
N THR A 53 -16.90 -5.52 3.23
CA THR A 53 -16.52 -6.02 1.90
C THR A 53 -15.70 -7.29 2.09
N GLY A 54 -15.99 -8.31 1.27
CA GLY A 54 -15.21 -9.54 1.27
C GLY A 54 -13.74 -9.31 0.88
N GLY A 55 -12.91 -10.33 1.08
CA GLY A 55 -11.50 -10.31 0.70
C GLY A 55 -10.55 -9.97 1.83
N LYS A 56 -9.26 -9.92 1.50
CA LYS A 56 -8.19 -9.65 2.48
C LYS A 56 -8.00 -8.15 2.71
N CYS A 57 -7.83 -7.74 3.96
CA CYS A 57 -7.44 -6.38 4.31
C CYS A 57 -6.12 -6.03 3.62
N CYS A 58 -6.05 -4.84 3.03
CA CYS A 58 -4.81 -4.26 2.53
C CYS A 58 -4.37 -3.14 3.50
N GLU A 59 -3.30 -3.40 4.25
CA GLU A 59 -2.71 -2.45 5.21
C GLU A 59 -1.75 -1.49 4.49
N ALA A 60 -0.97 -2.00 3.54
CA ALA A 60 0.01 -1.28 2.74
C ALA A 60 0.22 -1.99 1.39
N ARG A 61 1.02 -1.38 0.50
CA ARG A 61 1.49 -2.02 -0.73
C ARG A 61 2.99 -2.19 -0.73
N GLU A 62 3.45 -3.14 -1.52
CA GLU A 62 4.86 -3.40 -1.79
C GLU A 62 5.10 -3.37 -3.30
N LEU A 63 6.15 -2.67 -3.70
CA LEU A 63 6.77 -2.75 -5.02
C LEU A 63 8.06 -3.54 -4.91
N ILE A 64 8.28 -4.45 -5.82
CA ILE A 64 9.57 -5.12 -6.01
C ILE A 64 10.19 -4.55 -7.28
N ILE A 65 11.37 -3.96 -7.15
CA ILE A 65 12.03 -3.20 -8.20
C ILE A 65 13.40 -3.83 -8.44
N GLY A 66 13.63 -4.34 -9.65
CA GLY A 66 14.96 -4.78 -10.06
C GLY A 66 15.89 -3.57 -10.19
N ILE A 67 17.10 -3.69 -9.66
CA ILE A 67 18.14 -2.66 -9.69
C ILE A 67 19.35 -3.25 -10.44
N PRO A 68 19.95 -2.52 -11.38
CA PRO A 68 21.20 -2.97 -12.00
C PRO A 68 22.27 -3.23 -10.94
N PRO A 69 23.00 -4.37 -10.98
CA PRO A 69 23.99 -4.71 -9.96
C PRO A 69 25.03 -3.63 -9.70
N ILE A 70 25.42 -2.91 -10.75
CA ILE A 70 26.43 -1.84 -10.70
C ILE A 70 25.89 -0.51 -10.16
N SER A 71 24.58 -0.34 -10.01
CA SER A 71 24.00 0.88 -9.47
C SER A 71 24.30 1.03 -7.98
N ASN A 72 24.77 2.21 -7.56
CA ASN A 72 25.04 2.56 -6.17
C ASN A 72 23.86 3.28 -5.48
N ILE A 73 22.65 3.12 -6.02
CA ILE A 73 21.46 3.73 -5.44
C ILE A 73 21.22 3.24 -4.02
N SER A 74 20.92 4.16 -3.11
CA SER A 74 20.60 3.83 -1.72
C SER A 74 19.10 3.64 -1.49
N ALA A 75 18.75 2.89 -0.45
CA ALA A 75 17.37 2.76 0.02
C ALA A 75 16.76 4.12 0.40
N LYS A 76 17.60 5.03 0.92
CA LYS A 76 17.23 6.41 1.26
C LYS A 76 16.81 7.20 0.03
N ASP A 77 17.57 7.12 -1.07
CA ASP A 77 17.24 7.84 -2.31
C ASP A 77 15.91 7.36 -2.87
N ILE A 78 15.69 6.04 -2.90
CA ILE A 78 14.42 5.44 -3.35
C ILE A 78 13.26 5.95 -2.51
N CYS A 79 13.37 5.89 -1.19
CA CYS A 79 12.31 6.33 -0.28
C CYS A 79 12.03 7.82 -0.40
N ASN A 80 13.06 8.66 -0.42
CA ASN A 80 12.90 10.11 -0.51
C ASN A 80 12.26 10.53 -1.84
N THR A 81 12.70 9.96 -2.95
CA THR A 81 12.11 10.23 -4.26
C THR A 81 10.65 9.80 -4.30
N PHE A 82 10.32 8.63 -3.75
CA PHE A 82 8.95 8.13 -3.69
C PHE A 82 8.07 9.00 -2.80
N LYS A 83 8.54 9.34 -1.59
CA LYS A 83 7.81 10.19 -0.64
C LYS A 83 7.60 11.60 -1.18
N ASN A 84 8.61 12.21 -1.81
CA ASN A 84 8.50 13.54 -2.40
C ASN A 84 7.46 13.58 -3.53
N ARG A 85 7.34 12.51 -4.31
CA ARG A 85 6.38 12.44 -5.42
C ARG A 85 4.95 12.16 -4.96
N TYR A 86 4.75 11.27 -3.99
CA TYR A 86 3.43 10.74 -3.63
C TYR A 86 2.92 11.17 -2.26
N GLY A 87 3.73 11.85 -1.45
CA GLY A 87 3.33 12.38 -0.14
C GLY A 87 3.09 11.31 0.94
N VAL A 88 3.44 10.05 0.69
CA VAL A 88 3.17 8.94 1.59
C VAL A 88 4.42 8.37 2.23
N GLU A 89 4.28 7.86 3.46
CA GLU A 89 5.38 7.19 4.15
C GLU A 89 5.71 5.85 3.51
N CYS A 90 7.01 5.56 3.45
CA CYS A 90 7.53 4.34 2.86
C CYS A 90 8.77 3.82 3.59
N THR A 91 9.08 2.56 3.33
CA THR A 91 10.30 1.88 3.77
C THR A 91 10.86 1.03 2.64
N CYS A 92 12.17 0.99 2.51
CA CYS A 92 12.85 0.24 1.46
C CYS A 92 13.96 -0.62 2.05
N ALA A 93 14.07 -1.85 1.57
CA ALA A 93 15.24 -2.70 1.78
C ALA A 93 15.78 -3.14 0.42
N ILE A 94 17.09 -3.00 0.23
CA ILE A 94 17.82 -3.45 -0.96
C ILE A 94 18.48 -4.78 -0.65
N HIS A 95 18.19 -5.78 -1.46
CA HIS A 95 18.74 -7.11 -1.37
C HIS A 95 19.61 -7.41 -2.57
N TYR A 96 20.67 -8.21 -2.37
CA TYR A 96 21.53 -8.69 -3.42
C TYR A 96 21.79 -10.18 -3.26
N ASN A 97 21.41 -10.95 -4.24
CA ASN A 97 21.66 -12.38 -4.31
C ASN A 97 22.50 -12.68 -5.55
N LYS A 98 23.54 -13.48 -5.36
CA LYS A 98 24.33 -14.01 -6.46
C LYS A 98 24.23 -15.55 -6.44
N ARG A 99 23.64 -16.10 -7.49
CA ARG A 99 23.63 -17.56 -7.70
C ARG A 99 24.25 -17.84 -9.06
N ASP A 100 25.34 -18.58 -9.03
CA ASP A 100 26.17 -18.88 -10.21
C ASP A 100 26.59 -17.59 -10.92
N LYS A 101 26.14 -17.40 -12.18
CA LYS A 101 26.42 -16.22 -13.00
C LYS A 101 25.33 -15.17 -12.95
N ILE A 102 24.25 -15.41 -12.20
CA ILE A 102 23.09 -14.52 -12.14
C ILE A 102 23.19 -13.64 -10.90
N GLU A 103 23.29 -12.33 -11.12
CA GLU A 103 23.26 -11.32 -10.08
C GLU A 103 21.84 -10.74 -10.00
N ASN A 104 21.22 -10.81 -8.83
CA ASN A 104 19.88 -10.31 -8.59
C ASN A 104 19.90 -9.27 -7.49
N LYS A 105 20.06 -8.01 -7.88
CA LYS A 105 19.91 -6.86 -7.01
C LYS A 105 18.49 -6.30 -7.16
N HIS A 106 17.78 -6.19 -6.07
CA HIS A 106 16.40 -5.66 -6.08
C HIS A 106 16.06 -4.99 -4.78
N CYS A 107 15.08 -4.08 -4.82
CA CYS A 107 14.54 -3.51 -3.62
C CYS A 107 13.08 -3.91 -3.39
N HIS A 108 12.73 -3.97 -2.12
CA HIS A 108 11.38 -4.05 -1.59
C HIS A 108 11.00 -2.68 -1.07
N LEU A 109 10.15 -1.95 -1.79
CA LEU A 109 9.61 -0.67 -1.36
C LEU A 109 8.20 -0.87 -0.85
N ILE A 110 8.01 -0.78 0.47
CA ILE A 110 6.70 -0.82 1.11
C ILE A 110 6.23 0.60 1.35
N PHE A 111 4.98 0.92 0.98
CA PHE A 111 4.42 2.25 1.14
C PHE A 111 2.96 2.22 1.63
N SER A 112 2.57 3.28 2.33
CA SER A 112 1.20 3.50 2.76
C SER A 112 0.33 3.95 1.59
N GLU A 113 -0.91 3.41 1.47
CA GLU A 113 -1.92 3.96 0.55
C GLU A 113 -2.63 5.19 1.14
N ARG A 114 -2.25 5.63 2.35
CA ARG A 114 -2.89 6.69 3.12
C ARG A 114 -1.85 7.65 3.67
N GLU A 115 -2.21 8.90 3.75
CA GLU A 115 -1.43 9.93 4.43
C GLU A 115 -1.84 10.01 5.90
N LYS A 116 -0.90 10.28 6.79
CA LYS A 116 -1.20 10.60 8.18
C LYS A 116 -1.75 12.01 8.24
N LEU A 117 -2.93 12.16 8.83
CA LEU A 117 -3.57 13.46 9.01
C LEU A 117 -2.85 14.27 10.08
N SER A 118 -2.60 15.54 9.81
CA SER A 118 -2.09 16.50 10.80
C SER A 118 -3.08 16.71 11.96
N ILE A 119 -4.37 16.74 11.63
CA ILE A 119 -5.48 16.81 12.59
C ILE A 119 -6.33 15.57 12.42
N PRO A 120 -6.47 14.72 13.45
CA PRO A 120 -7.32 13.53 13.37
C PRO A 120 -8.78 13.91 13.07
N LYS A 121 -9.43 13.15 12.19
CA LYS A 121 -10.83 13.33 11.84
C LYS A 121 -11.71 12.59 12.83
N VAL A 122 -12.49 13.32 13.62
CA VAL A 122 -13.50 12.74 14.50
C VAL A 122 -14.77 12.44 13.69
N ILE A 123 -15.23 11.21 13.79
CA ILE A 123 -16.50 10.74 13.22
C ILE A 123 -17.44 10.54 14.40
N GLU A 124 -18.51 11.32 14.45
CA GLU A 124 -19.50 11.26 15.52
C GLU A 124 -20.35 9.99 15.43
N GLU A 125 -20.78 9.52 16.59
CA GLU A 125 -21.73 8.42 16.66
C GLU A 125 -23.10 8.90 16.15
N LYS A 126 -23.71 8.11 15.27
CA LYS A 126 -25.09 8.35 14.80
C LYS A 126 -26.00 7.25 15.29
N ARG A 127 -27.10 7.64 15.92
CA ARG A 127 -28.16 6.72 16.38
C ARG A 127 -29.45 6.97 15.62
N ALA A 128 -30.26 5.94 15.49
CA ALA A 128 -31.61 6.05 14.91
C ALA A 128 -32.49 6.97 15.77
N LEU A 129 -32.94 8.08 15.20
CA LEU A 129 -33.81 9.04 15.87
C LEU A 129 -35.23 8.50 16.10
N ARG A 130 -35.68 7.54 15.27
CA ARG A 130 -36.95 6.83 15.35
C ARG A 130 -36.80 5.39 14.92
N THR A 131 -37.83 4.57 15.09
CA THR A 131 -37.86 3.21 14.54
C THR A 131 -38.04 3.26 13.03
N TYR A 132 -37.23 2.53 12.29
CA TYR A 132 -37.28 2.37 10.83
C TYR A 132 -37.59 0.92 10.49
N TYR A 133 -38.38 0.73 9.44
CA TYR A 133 -38.79 -0.56 8.89
C TYR A 133 -38.22 -0.71 7.50
N TYR A 134 -37.69 -1.88 7.17
CA TYR A 134 -37.05 -2.17 5.88
C TYR A 134 -37.55 -3.49 5.32
N ASP A 135 -37.80 -3.52 4.01
CA ASP A 135 -38.13 -4.71 3.25
C ASP A 135 -36.94 -5.63 3.01
N SER A 136 -37.13 -6.72 2.30
CA SER A 136 -36.10 -7.69 1.93
C SER A 136 -35.00 -7.11 1.02
N LYS A 137 -35.31 -6.00 0.32
CA LYS A 137 -34.37 -5.29 -0.58
C LYS A 137 -33.62 -4.16 0.14
N GLY A 138 -33.93 -3.90 1.43
CA GLY A 138 -33.32 -2.83 2.22
C GLY A 138 -33.94 -1.46 2.01
N HIS A 139 -35.07 -1.34 1.34
CA HIS A 139 -35.82 -0.11 1.22
C HIS A 139 -36.74 0.13 2.44
N LYS A 140 -36.98 1.40 2.78
CA LYS A 140 -37.90 1.73 3.85
C LYS A 140 -39.32 1.35 3.43
N CYS A 141 -40.05 0.67 4.32
CA CYS A 141 -41.39 0.17 4.07
C CYS A 141 -42.33 0.40 5.28
N ARG A 142 -43.58 -0.02 5.17
CA ARG A 142 -44.54 -0.02 6.28
C ARG A 142 -44.21 -1.16 7.27
N LYS A 143 -44.68 -1.02 8.51
CA LYS A 143 -44.41 -2.01 9.57
C LYS A 143 -44.88 -3.42 9.19
N SER A 144 -45.99 -3.53 8.46
CA SER A 144 -46.56 -4.82 7.99
C SER A 144 -45.73 -5.55 6.96
N GLU A 145 -44.83 -4.85 6.23
CA GLU A 145 -43.99 -5.38 5.13
C GLU A 145 -42.56 -5.55 5.58
N ALA A 146 -42.26 -5.24 6.85
CA ALA A 146 -40.91 -5.18 7.33
C ALA A 146 -40.27 -6.57 7.61
N VAL A 147 -39.18 -6.82 6.97
CA VAL A 147 -38.28 -7.97 7.25
C VAL A 147 -37.21 -7.58 8.28
N LYS A 148 -36.84 -6.28 8.32
CA LYS A 148 -35.83 -5.76 9.24
C LYS A 148 -36.33 -4.52 9.95
N VAL A 149 -36.15 -4.47 11.27
CA VAL A 149 -36.53 -3.32 12.12
C VAL A 149 -35.30 -2.74 12.79
N VAL A 150 -35.09 -1.43 12.62
CA VAL A 150 -34.05 -0.67 13.33
C VAL A 150 -34.76 0.20 14.37
N LYS A 151 -34.67 -0.15 15.65
CA LYS A 151 -35.33 0.56 16.74
C LYS A 151 -34.70 1.93 16.98
N LYS A 152 -35.49 2.89 17.51
CA LYS A 152 -34.97 4.17 18.03
C LYS A 152 -33.80 3.93 18.99
N GLY A 153 -32.74 4.72 18.88
CA GLY A 153 -31.50 4.60 19.68
C GLY A 153 -30.47 3.56 19.17
N THR A 154 -30.84 2.73 18.19
CA THR A 154 -29.88 1.81 17.57
C THR A 154 -28.71 2.58 16.97
N VAL A 155 -27.47 2.17 17.26
CA VAL A 155 -26.26 2.77 16.67
C VAL A 155 -26.22 2.46 15.18
N LEU A 156 -26.35 3.50 14.34
CA LEU A 156 -26.26 3.42 12.88
C LEU A 156 -24.82 3.58 12.40
N GLN A 157 -24.09 4.43 13.09
CA GLN A 157 -22.67 4.69 12.84
C GLN A 157 -21.97 4.82 14.18
N LYS A 158 -20.93 4.01 14.37
CA LYS A 158 -20.10 4.06 15.58
C LYS A 158 -19.17 5.27 15.51
N GLY A 159 -19.09 6.01 16.62
CA GLY A 159 -18.10 7.09 16.77
C GLY A 159 -16.67 6.51 16.71
N THR A 160 -15.78 7.19 16.01
CA THR A 160 -14.38 6.79 15.90
C THR A 160 -13.52 7.98 15.53
N THR A 161 -12.23 7.92 15.84
CA THR A 161 -11.23 8.89 15.40
C THR A 161 -10.36 8.27 14.31
N ARG A 162 -10.21 8.98 13.20
CA ARG A 162 -9.38 8.58 12.06
C ARG A 162 -8.09 9.38 12.06
N TYR A 163 -6.98 8.71 12.02
CA TYR A 163 -5.64 9.30 11.97
C TYR A 163 -5.06 9.33 10.57
N PHE A 164 -5.69 8.63 9.62
CA PHE A 164 -5.24 8.52 8.24
C PHE A 164 -6.32 8.97 7.25
N SER A 165 -5.88 9.48 6.11
CA SER A 165 -6.74 9.80 4.97
C SER A 165 -7.49 8.57 4.44
N ASP A 166 -8.38 8.75 3.50
CA ASP A 166 -8.88 7.63 2.68
C ASP A 166 -7.76 7.11 1.77
N LYS A 167 -7.92 5.89 1.26
CA LYS A 167 -6.93 5.32 0.33
C LYS A 167 -6.87 6.14 -0.94
N ASN A 168 -5.67 6.42 -1.39
CA ASN A 168 -5.47 7.02 -2.69
C ASN A 168 -5.71 5.98 -3.80
N GLU A 169 -6.78 6.16 -4.57
CA GLU A 169 -7.18 5.24 -5.64
C GLU A 169 -6.15 5.16 -6.77
N HIS A 170 -5.31 6.21 -6.92
CA HIS A 170 -4.23 6.23 -7.91
C HIS A 170 -3.30 5.02 -7.76
N PHE A 171 -3.00 4.59 -6.53
CA PHE A 171 -2.14 3.43 -6.25
C PHE A 171 -2.70 2.08 -6.69
N LYS A 172 -3.98 2.03 -7.11
CA LYS A 172 -4.61 0.84 -7.68
C LYS A 172 -4.58 0.83 -9.20
N SER A 173 -4.23 1.94 -9.83
CA SER A 173 -4.26 2.11 -11.28
C SER A 173 -3.04 1.48 -11.95
N GLN A 174 -3.20 1.03 -13.19
CA GLN A 174 -2.06 0.63 -14.03
C GLN A 174 -1.13 1.82 -14.32
N LYS A 175 -1.70 3.01 -14.45
CA LYS A 175 -0.95 4.26 -14.66
C LYS A 175 0.10 4.48 -13.58
N PHE A 176 -0.23 4.21 -12.29
CA PHE A 176 0.71 4.29 -11.19
C PHE A 176 1.95 3.40 -11.40
N ILE A 177 1.76 2.17 -11.88
CA ILE A 177 2.88 1.24 -12.14
C ILE A 177 3.82 1.78 -13.23
N TYR A 178 3.26 2.34 -14.31
CA TYR A 178 4.05 2.98 -15.36
C TYR A 178 4.79 4.21 -14.85
N GLU A 179 4.13 5.08 -14.11
CA GLU A 179 4.75 6.27 -13.51
C GLU A 179 5.88 5.93 -12.55
N CYS A 180 5.71 4.90 -11.71
CA CYS A 180 6.78 4.39 -10.84
C CYS A 180 7.96 3.88 -11.65
N LYS A 181 7.72 3.15 -12.74
CA LYS A 181 8.78 2.67 -13.62
C LYS A 181 9.56 3.82 -14.24
N GLU A 182 8.87 4.82 -14.79
CA GLU A 182 9.50 6.01 -15.35
C GLU A 182 10.29 6.81 -14.32
N MET A 183 9.73 7.02 -13.13
CA MET A 183 10.38 7.71 -12.03
C MET A 183 11.69 7.02 -11.65
N ILE A 184 11.66 5.71 -11.47
CA ILE A 184 12.85 4.93 -11.11
C ILE A 184 13.90 5.02 -12.20
N LEU A 185 13.51 4.87 -13.46
CA LEU A 185 14.43 4.95 -14.59
C LEU A 185 15.04 6.35 -14.75
N LYS A 186 14.24 7.40 -14.68
CA LYS A 186 14.68 8.79 -14.97
C LYS A 186 15.38 9.44 -13.79
N GLU A 187 14.85 9.28 -12.58
CA GLU A 187 15.35 10.02 -11.42
C GLU A 187 16.40 9.27 -10.62
N LEU A 188 16.28 7.93 -10.53
CA LEU A 188 17.17 7.12 -9.73
C LEU A 188 18.33 6.55 -10.54
N LEU A 189 18.16 6.31 -11.80
CA LEU A 189 19.22 5.80 -12.63
C LEU A 189 20.05 6.91 -13.29
N LYS A 190 19.81 8.19 -13.15
CA LYS A 190 20.55 9.40 -13.63
C LYS A 190 21.80 9.16 -14.50
N ILE A 191 21.96 7.99 -15.06
CA ILE A 191 23.05 7.47 -15.85
C ILE A 191 22.43 6.98 -17.15
N ASP A 192 23.17 6.91 -18.26
CA ASP A 192 22.85 6.36 -19.60
C ASP A 192 22.18 4.97 -19.67
N TRP A 193 21.73 4.46 -18.52
CA TRP A 193 21.01 3.20 -18.36
C TRP A 193 19.57 3.27 -18.87
N SER A 194 18.97 4.45 -18.96
CA SER A 194 17.60 4.62 -19.48
C SER A 194 17.47 4.03 -20.88
N LEU A 195 18.46 4.26 -21.76
CA LEU A 195 18.49 3.73 -23.11
C LEU A 195 18.70 2.21 -23.17
N ARG A 196 19.50 1.64 -22.23
CA ARG A 196 19.73 0.18 -22.17
C ARG A 196 18.53 -0.55 -21.57
N ALA A 197 17.87 0.02 -20.55
CA ALA A 197 16.68 -0.57 -19.95
C ALA A 197 15.47 -0.51 -20.90
N GLU A 198 15.35 0.51 -21.74
CA GLU A 198 14.35 0.56 -22.79
C GLU A 198 14.59 -0.50 -23.87
N LYS A 199 15.82 -0.75 -24.28
CA LYS A 199 16.18 -1.82 -25.22
C LYS A 199 15.87 -3.20 -24.65
N GLN A 200 16.27 -3.50 -23.42
CA GLN A 200 15.96 -4.79 -22.76
C GLN A 200 14.46 -5.01 -22.59
N ASN A 201 13.69 -3.97 -22.26
CA ASN A 201 12.24 -4.08 -22.14
C ASN A 201 11.54 -4.26 -23.50
N LYS A 202 12.06 -3.69 -24.60
CA LYS A 202 11.57 -3.96 -25.95
C LYS A 202 11.84 -5.41 -26.34
N GLU A 203 13.04 -5.90 -26.14
CA GLU A 203 13.39 -7.29 -26.45
C GLU A 203 12.59 -8.30 -25.62
N LEU A 204 12.29 -8.00 -24.35
CA LEU A 204 11.43 -8.85 -23.51
C LEU A 204 9.97 -8.78 -23.91
N SER A 205 9.46 -7.62 -24.33
CA SER A 205 8.07 -7.49 -24.81
C SER A 205 7.86 -8.15 -26.16
N GLU A 206 8.85 -8.11 -27.04
CA GLU A 206 8.79 -8.77 -28.34
C GLU A 206 8.87 -10.30 -28.24
N LYS A 207 9.55 -10.84 -27.22
CA LYS A 207 9.61 -12.29 -26.96
C LYS A 207 8.32 -12.87 -26.35
N HIS A 208 7.42 -12.03 -25.80
CA HIS A 208 6.13 -12.46 -25.25
C HIS A 208 4.97 -12.34 -26.23
N ILE A 209 5.19 -11.92 -27.47
CA ILE A 209 4.18 -11.80 -28.53
C ILE A 209 4.32 -12.92 -29.58
N GLY A 210 5.14 -13.91 -29.32
CA GLY A 210 5.33 -15.10 -30.14
C GLY A 210 4.62 -16.33 -29.60
#